data_d9b6444534b7a6ef732bf54d611b92f9
#
_entry.id   d9b6444534b7a6ef732bf54d611b92f9
#
_cell.length_a   1.000
_cell.length_b   1.000
_cell.length_c   1.000
_cell.angle_alpha   90.00
_cell.angle_beta   90.00
_cell.angle_gamma   90.00
#
_symmetry.space_group_name_H-M   'P 1'
#
loop_
_entity.id
_entity.type
_entity.pdbx_description
1 polymer ?
#
loop_
_entity_poly.entity_id
_entity_poly.type
_entity_poly.pdbx_seq_one_letter_code
_entity_poly.pdbx_strand_id
1 'polypeptide(L)'
;PRTRESNEKYEAKKTIQNALEDAKKLFRDNLKRSEKAINYLKNRNISGNTAKQFEIGYSEDDFHNLSRALGENYSESNLIDAGLLVKKDKNSYDKFRDRIMFPIFDIYGKVIALGEEILVGIKKLMWQNT
;
A
#
# COMPACT_ATOMS: atom_id res chain seq x y z
N PRO A 1 14.27 -30.59 5.05
CA PRO A 1 12.91 -30.48 4.50
C PRO A 1 11.98 -29.69 5.45
N ARG A 2 11.10 -28.91 4.87
CA ARG A 2 10.13 -28.15 5.64
C ARG A 2 9.06 -29.05 6.22
N THR A 3 8.65 -28.76 7.45
CA THR A 3 7.48 -29.39 8.02
C THR A 3 6.23 -28.81 7.39
N ARG A 4 5.08 -29.46 7.59
CA ARG A 4 3.79 -28.95 7.14
C ARG A 4 3.51 -27.55 7.71
N GLU A 5 3.76 -27.37 9.02
CA GLU A 5 3.57 -26.08 9.69
C GLU A 5 4.46 -24.98 9.12
N SER A 6 5.73 -25.32 8.82
CA SER A 6 6.67 -24.38 8.25
C SER A 6 6.29 -24.00 6.82
N ASN A 7 5.72 -24.92 6.04
CA ASN A 7 5.19 -24.64 4.71
C ASN A 7 3.97 -23.72 4.76
N GLU A 8 3.07 -23.93 5.69
CA GLU A 8 1.87 -23.10 5.88
C GLU A 8 2.26 -21.67 6.25
N LYS A 9 3.24 -21.50 7.12
CA LYS A 9 3.77 -20.17 7.50
C LYS A 9 4.42 -19.47 6.31
N TYR A 10 5.18 -20.21 5.53
CA TYR A 10 5.84 -19.66 4.33
C TYR A 10 4.79 -19.17 3.32
N GLU A 11 3.77 -19.98 3.04
CA GLU A 11 2.71 -19.61 2.11
C GLU A 11 1.89 -18.42 2.59
N ALA A 12 1.62 -18.34 3.90
CA ALA A 12 0.92 -17.20 4.50
C ALA A 12 1.72 -15.91 4.31
N LYS A 13 3.03 -15.93 4.58
CA LYS A 13 3.91 -14.77 4.37
C LYS A 13 3.94 -14.35 2.92
N LYS A 14 4.03 -15.30 2.01
CA LYS A 14 4.07 -15.03 0.57
C LYS A 14 2.75 -14.39 0.10
N THR A 15 1.63 -14.86 0.61
CA THR A 15 0.31 -14.30 0.30
C THR A 15 0.23 -12.85 0.75
N ILE A 16 0.71 -12.54 1.96
CA ILE A 16 0.74 -11.17 2.48
C ILE A 16 1.64 -10.29 1.62
N GLN A 17 2.82 -10.76 1.24
CA GLN A 17 3.72 -10.02 0.36
C GLN A 17 3.07 -9.73 -0.99
N ASN A 18 2.39 -10.71 -1.57
CA ASN A 18 1.69 -10.54 -2.85
C ASN A 18 0.57 -9.52 -2.72
N ALA A 19 -0.18 -9.55 -1.62
CA ALA A 19 -1.24 -8.57 -1.36
C ALA A 19 -0.68 -7.15 -1.26
N LEU A 20 0.46 -6.98 -0.58
CA LEU A 20 1.12 -5.68 -0.47
C LEU A 20 1.62 -5.17 -1.81
N GLU A 21 2.18 -6.03 -2.65
CA GLU A 21 2.60 -5.67 -4.01
C GLU A 21 1.41 -5.22 -4.86
N ASP A 22 0.30 -5.95 -4.79
CA ASP A 22 -0.90 -5.62 -5.54
C ASP A 22 -1.55 -4.33 -5.04
N ALA A 23 -1.54 -4.10 -3.72
CA ALA A 23 -2.02 -2.85 -3.14
C ALA A 23 -1.14 -1.66 -3.57
N LYS A 24 0.17 -1.84 -3.62
CA LYS A 24 1.09 -0.82 -4.13
C LYS A 24 0.72 -0.41 -5.55
N LYS A 25 0.48 -1.37 -6.42
CA LYS A 25 0.07 -1.12 -7.81
C LYS A 25 -1.28 -0.40 -7.87
N LEU A 26 -2.23 -0.82 -7.06
CA LEU A 26 -3.54 -0.18 -6.97
C LEU A 26 -3.40 1.30 -6.59
N PHE A 27 -2.63 1.59 -5.56
CA PHE A 27 -2.43 2.96 -5.09
C PHE A 27 -1.71 3.83 -6.14
N ARG A 28 -0.77 3.26 -6.87
CA ARG A 28 -0.13 3.99 -7.98
C ARG A 28 -1.12 4.31 -9.09
N ASP A 29 -1.97 3.37 -9.44
CA ASP A 29 -3.01 3.59 -10.45
C ASP A 29 -4.03 4.62 -9.98
N ASN A 30 -4.42 4.57 -8.70
CA ASN A 30 -5.31 5.56 -8.11
C ASN A 30 -4.72 6.97 -8.22
N LEU A 31 -3.42 7.12 -7.94
CA LEU A 31 -2.75 8.42 -8.04
C LEU A 31 -2.84 8.99 -9.44
N LYS A 32 -2.60 8.17 -10.46
CA LYS A 32 -2.65 8.60 -11.86
C LYS A 32 -4.03 9.14 -12.26
N ARG A 33 -5.08 8.66 -11.60
CA ARG A 33 -6.47 9.04 -11.88
C ARG A 33 -7.00 10.14 -10.98
N SER A 34 -6.22 10.58 -10.00
CA SER A 34 -6.68 11.56 -9.03
C SER A 34 -6.02 12.93 -9.27
N GLU A 35 -6.77 13.83 -9.85
CA GLU A 35 -6.34 15.22 -9.99
C GLU A 35 -6.02 15.85 -8.64
N LYS A 36 -6.86 15.58 -7.66
CA LYS A 36 -6.69 16.08 -6.29
C LYS A 36 -5.33 15.66 -5.71
N ALA A 37 -4.99 14.38 -5.81
CA ALA A 37 -3.73 13.86 -5.28
C ALA A 37 -2.53 14.38 -6.07
N ILE A 38 -2.63 14.43 -7.39
CA ILE A 38 -1.57 14.96 -8.26
C ILE A 38 -1.31 16.42 -7.92
N ASN A 39 -2.36 17.23 -7.81
CA ASN A 39 -2.22 18.64 -7.46
C ASN A 39 -1.67 18.85 -6.07
N TYR A 40 -2.06 18.03 -5.13
CA TYR A 40 -1.51 18.03 -3.78
C TYR A 40 0.01 17.86 -3.80
N LEU A 41 0.50 16.88 -4.55
CA LEU A 41 1.93 16.60 -4.68
C LEU A 41 2.65 17.73 -5.41
N LYS A 42 2.08 18.26 -6.49
CA LYS A 42 2.65 19.38 -7.23
C LYS A 42 2.79 20.63 -6.37
N ASN A 43 1.77 20.95 -5.59
CA ASN A 43 1.79 22.09 -4.68
C ASN A 43 2.86 21.96 -3.59
N ARG A 44 3.36 20.78 -3.38
CA ARG A 44 4.41 20.46 -2.40
C ARG A 44 5.76 20.25 -3.07
N ASN A 45 5.88 20.60 -4.37
CA ASN A 45 7.11 20.47 -5.15
C ASN A 45 7.58 19.02 -5.33
N ILE A 46 6.66 18.08 -5.35
CA ILE A 46 6.95 16.69 -5.67
C ILE A 46 6.55 16.43 -7.11
N SER A 47 7.54 16.23 -7.97
CA SER A 47 7.31 16.00 -9.40
C SER A 47 6.77 14.60 -9.67
N GLY A 48 6.19 14.40 -10.86
CA GLY A 48 5.77 13.08 -11.32
C GLY A 48 6.92 12.08 -11.37
N ASN A 49 8.12 12.52 -11.75
CA ASN A 49 9.30 11.66 -11.77
C ASN A 49 9.70 11.22 -10.38
N THR A 50 9.64 12.12 -9.41
CA THR A 50 9.92 11.78 -8.01
C THR A 50 8.90 10.80 -7.46
N ALA A 51 7.61 11.05 -7.71
CA ALA A 51 6.55 10.15 -7.28
C ALA A 51 6.74 8.75 -7.87
N LYS A 52 7.13 8.66 -9.14
CA LYS A 52 7.40 7.40 -9.81
C LYS A 52 8.61 6.68 -9.20
N GLN A 53 9.67 7.43 -8.93
CA GLN A 53 10.92 6.88 -8.36
C GLN A 53 10.67 6.24 -6.99
N PHE A 54 9.88 6.88 -6.14
CA PHE A 54 9.57 6.39 -4.80
C PHE A 54 8.29 5.55 -4.73
N GLU A 55 7.68 5.29 -5.89
CA GLU A 55 6.47 4.49 -6.02
C GLU A 55 5.33 5.01 -5.14
N ILE A 56 5.19 6.32 -5.10
CA ILE A 56 4.14 6.99 -4.35
C ILE A 56 2.79 6.70 -5.00
N GLY A 57 1.78 6.47 -4.18
CA GLY A 57 0.42 6.22 -4.61
C GLY A 57 -0.57 7.03 -3.81
N TYR A 58 -1.84 6.71 -4.02
CA TYR A 58 -2.95 7.38 -3.36
C TYR A 58 -4.03 6.37 -3.00
N SER A 59 -4.48 6.41 -1.75
CA SER A 59 -5.65 5.65 -1.33
C SER A 59 -6.88 6.54 -1.52
N GLU A 60 -7.84 6.07 -2.31
CA GLU A 60 -9.04 6.83 -2.61
C GLU A 60 -9.89 7.06 -1.35
N ASP A 61 -10.70 8.13 -1.37
CA ASP A 61 -11.66 8.42 -0.30
C ASP A 61 -12.88 7.52 -0.46
N ASP A 62 -12.68 6.25 -0.18
CA ASP A 62 -13.67 5.18 -0.38
C ASP A 62 -13.38 4.08 0.64
N PHE A 63 -14.40 3.64 1.35
CA PHE A 63 -14.25 2.58 2.35
C PHE A 63 -13.97 1.20 1.76
N HIS A 64 -14.19 1.00 0.46
CA HIS A 64 -14.13 -0.31 -0.18
C HIS A 64 -13.35 -0.33 -1.49
N ASN A 65 -12.51 0.67 -1.76
CA ASN A 65 -11.70 0.69 -2.99
C ASN A 65 -10.77 -0.52 -3.06
N LEU A 66 -10.01 -0.75 -2.02
CA LEU A 66 -9.04 -1.85 -1.97
C LEU A 66 -9.76 -3.21 -1.91
N SER A 67 -10.80 -3.32 -1.09
CA SER A 67 -11.52 -4.58 -0.96
C SER A 67 -12.20 -5.01 -2.27
N ARG A 68 -12.72 -4.06 -3.06
CA ARG A 68 -13.26 -4.38 -4.39
C ARG A 68 -12.17 -4.83 -5.35
N ALA A 69 -11.03 -4.16 -5.33
CA ALA A 69 -9.94 -4.43 -6.26
C ALA A 69 -9.23 -5.75 -5.95
N LEU A 70 -9.03 -6.07 -4.68
CA LEU A 70 -8.23 -7.22 -4.26
C LEU A 70 -9.03 -8.37 -3.67
N GLY A 71 -10.31 -8.18 -3.40
CA GLY A 71 -11.14 -9.16 -2.68
C GLY A 71 -11.39 -10.46 -3.45
N GLU A 72 -11.20 -10.47 -4.75
CA GLU A 72 -11.33 -11.71 -5.55
C GLU A 72 -10.11 -12.62 -5.40
N ASN A 73 -8.94 -12.04 -5.16
CA ASN A 73 -7.68 -12.78 -5.10
C ASN A 73 -7.18 -13.04 -3.69
N TYR A 74 -7.70 -12.32 -2.71
CA TYR A 74 -7.26 -12.40 -1.32
C TYR A 74 -8.46 -12.46 -0.39
N SER A 75 -8.37 -13.28 0.65
CA SER A 75 -9.41 -13.34 1.67
C SER A 75 -9.38 -12.06 2.53
N GLU A 76 -10.51 -11.77 3.17
CA GLU A 76 -10.60 -10.68 4.15
C GLU A 76 -9.52 -10.83 5.23
N SER A 77 -9.34 -12.05 5.74
CA SER A 77 -8.33 -12.35 6.76
C SER A 77 -6.92 -11.99 6.28
N ASN A 78 -6.57 -12.36 5.05
CA ASN A 78 -5.26 -12.05 4.48
C ASN A 78 -5.05 -10.54 4.34
N LEU A 79 -6.07 -9.82 3.93
CA LEU A 79 -5.98 -8.36 3.77
C LEU A 79 -5.89 -7.65 5.12
N ILE A 80 -6.54 -8.17 6.16
CA ILE A 80 -6.42 -7.67 7.53
C ILE A 80 -5.00 -7.92 8.04
N ASP A 81 -4.47 -9.12 7.85
CA ASP A 81 -3.12 -9.49 8.27
C ASP A 81 -2.06 -8.65 7.57
N ALA A 82 -2.31 -8.27 6.32
CA ALA A 82 -1.42 -7.38 5.56
C ALA A 82 -1.51 -5.91 6.03
N GLY A 83 -2.43 -5.58 6.91
CA GLY A 83 -2.62 -4.22 7.39
C GLY A 83 -3.36 -3.31 6.41
N LEU A 84 -4.10 -3.90 5.47
CA LEU A 84 -4.80 -3.16 4.41
C LEU A 84 -6.28 -2.94 4.71
N LEU A 85 -6.87 -3.82 5.50
CA LEU A 85 -8.26 -3.70 5.96
C LEU A 85 -8.30 -3.68 7.48
N VAL A 86 -9.32 -3.01 8.01
CA VAL A 86 -9.67 -3.07 9.43
C VAL A 86 -11.07 -3.66 9.57
N LYS A 87 -11.26 -4.43 10.62
CA LYS A 87 -12.55 -5.02 10.93
C LYS A 87 -13.10 -4.39 12.19
N LYS A 88 -14.32 -3.90 12.12
CA LYS A 88 -15.04 -3.35 13.26
C LYS A 88 -16.42 -4.01 13.32
N ASP A 89 -16.69 -4.73 14.41
CA ASP A 89 -17.90 -5.55 14.55
C ASP A 89 -17.95 -6.60 13.43
N LYS A 90 -18.99 -6.57 12.60
CA LYS A 90 -19.18 -7.52 11.49
C LYS A 90 -18.69 -7.01 10.15
N ASN A 91 -18.26 -5.74 10.09
CA ASN A 91 -17.90 -5.07 8.84
C ASN A 91 -16.40 -4.85 8.75
N SER A 92 -15.88 -4.99 7.53
CA SER A 92 -14.51 -4.61 7.23
C SER A 92 -14.49 -3.47 6.22
N TYR A 93 -13.46 -2.65 6.27
CA TYR A 93 -13.29 -1.54 5.35
C TYR A 93 -11.80 -1.22 5.19
N ASP A 94 -11.50 -0.46 4.15
CA ASP A 94 -10.13 -0.05 3.84
C ASP A 94 -9.53 0.73 5.00
N LYS A 95 -8.33 0.35 5.41
CA LYS A 95 -7.62 1.05 6.49
C LYS A 95 -7.20 2.44 6.05
N PHE A 96 -6.75 2.59 4.82
CA PHE A 96 -6.25 3.85 4.30
C PHE A 96 -7.26 4.46 3.34
N ARG A 97 -7.61 5.72 3.56
CA ARG A 97 -8.58 6.46 2.75
C ARG A 97 -8.13 7.90 2.62
N ASP A 98 -8.12 8.41 1.40
CA ASP A 98 -7.75 9.79 1.09
C ASP A 98 -6.38 10.16 1.66
N ARG A 99 -5.39 9.29 1.40
CA ARG A 99 -4.02 9.47 1.89
C ARG A 99 -3.00 9.21 0.79
N ILE A 100 -1.91 9.94 0.85
CA ILE A 100 -0.74 9.64 0.02
C ILE A 100 -0.09 8.39 0.62
N MET A 101 0.17 7.42 -0.23
CA MET A 101 0.70 6.12 0.17
C MET A 101 2.11 5.92 -0.36
N PHE A 102 2.93 5.20 0.39
CA PHE A 102 4.26 4.82 -0.06
C PHE A 102 4.60 3.41 0.43
N PRO A 103 5.38 2.65 -0.36
CA PRO A 103 5.80 1.32 0.05
C PRO A 103 7.04 1.39 0.96
N ILE A 104 7.12 0.43 1.85
CA ILE A 104 8.31 0.21 2.68
C ILE A 104 8.91 -1.10 2.22
N PHE A 105 10.20 -1.07 1.84
CA PHE A 105 10.90 -2.22 1.28
C PHE A 105 11.87 -2.83 2.28
N ASP A 106 12.08 -4.14 2.18
CA ASP A 106 13.18 -4.80 2.87
C ASP A 106 14.48 -4.62 2.07
N ILE A 107 15.57 -5.19 2.58
CA ILE A 107 16.88 -5.09 1.94
C ILE A 107 16.95 -5.80 0.58
N TYR A 108 15.98 -6.65 0.28
CA TYR A 108 15.91 -7.37 -1.01
C TYR A 108 14.96 -6.69 -2.00
N GLY A 109 14.43 -5.52 -1.65
CA GLY A 109 13.51 -4.77 -2.52
C GLY A 109 12.09 -5.27 -2.53
N LYS A 110 11.71 -6.11 -1.58
CA LYS A 110 10.32 -6.59 -1.46
C LYS A 110 9.51 -5.67 -0.57
N VAL A 111 8.26 -5.44 -0.92
CA VAL A 111 7.35 -4.61 -0.11
C VAL A 111 6.98 -5.38 1.15
N ILE A 112 7.30 -4.82 2.29
CA ILE A 112 6.98 -5.41 3.60
C ILE A 112 5.86 -4.67 4.32
N ALA A 113 5.54 -3.47 3.89
CA ALA A 113 4.45 -2.67 4.45
C ALA A 113 4.09 -1.54 3.49
N LEU A 114 2.89 -0.99 3.67
CA LEU A 114 2.47 0.23 2.99
C LEU A 114 2.11 1.24 4.08
N GLY A 115 2.68 2.43 4.00
CA GLY A 115 2.44 3.50 4.95
C GLY A 115 1.67 4.64 4.33
N GLU A 116 0.88 5.31 5.16
CA GLU A 116 0.36 6.62 4.83
C GLU A 116 1.33 7.66 5.39
N GLU A 117 1.46 8.79 4.71
CA GLU A 117 2.41 9.78 5.15
C GLU A 117 1.87 11.18 5.02
N ILE A 118 2.15 11.96 6.04
CA ILE A 118 2.10 13.39 5.90
C ILE A 118 3.34 13.83 5.13
N LEU A 119 3.23 14.90 4.40
CA LEU A 119 4.23 15.37 3.46
C LEU A 119 5.64 15.47 4.03
N VAL A 120 5.78 15.89 5.28
CA VAL A 120 7.09 16.05 5.94
C VAL A 120 7.86 14.73 5.96
N GLY A 121 7.17 13.63 6.26
CA GLY A 121 7.79 12.31 6.28
C GLY A 121 8.27 11.86 4.91
N ILE A 122 7.49 12.11 3.86
CA ILE A 122 7.86 11.79 2.48
C ILE A 122 9.12 12.56 2.09
N LYS A 123 9.16 13.86 2.33
CA LYS A 123 10.33 14.69 2.02
C LYS A 123 11.58 14.22 2.75
N LYS A 124 11.44 13.83 4.01
CA LYS A 124 12.55 13.31 4.80
C LYS A 124 13.10 12.02 4.19
N LEU A 125 12.22 11.11 3.77
CA LEU A 125 12.61 9.86 3.11
C LEU A 125 13.36 10.13 1.80
N MET A 126 12.86 11.05 1.00
CA MET A 126 13.50 11.42 -0.28
C MET A 126 14.90 12.01 -0.07
N TRP A 127 15.07 12.83 0.97
CA TRP A 127 16.38 13.42 1.28
C TRP A 127 17.40 12.40 1.76
N GLN A 128 16.95 11.36 2.46
CA GLN A 128 17.83 10.29 2.92
C GLN A 128 18.33 9.41 1.78
N ASN A 129 17.64 9.39 0.65
CA ASN A 129 17.96 8.56 -0.50
C ASN A 129 18.65 9.30 -1.65
N THR A 130 18.97 10.56 -1.43
CA THR A 130 19.71 11.36 -2.44
C THR A 130 21.17 11.55 -2.07
#